data_08243a2393a5c55f4296340745aa6579
#
_entry.id   08243a2393a5c55f4296340745aa6579
#
_cell.length_a   1.000
_cell.length_b   1.000
_cell.length_c   1.000
_cell.angle_alpha   90.00
_cell.angle_beta   90.00
_cell.angle_gamma   90.00
#
_symmetry.space_group_name_H-M   'P 1'
#
loop_
_entity.id
_entity.type
_entity.pdbx_description
1 polymer ?
#
loop_
_entity_poly.entity_id
_entity_poly.type
_entity_poly.pdbx_seq_one_letter_code
_entity_poly.pdbx_strand_id
1 'polypeptide(L)'
;MNKVLISVILAGFGAQLAKLIIYWFKHKSLSLHDIFVTGGMPSSHSAFVVSLTTIIYLTEGATALFSLSLVFAMVVVRDAYGVRRTAGNEGKALKKLFKAHHLKSKDHYAMGHTPKQVIIGSIIGFIVAFGVYFLL
;
A
#
# COMPACT_ATOMS: atom_id res chain seq x y z
N MET A 1 -24.39 -8.95 4.76
CA MET A 1 -23.00 -8.63 5.18
C MET A 1 -22.43 -7.64 4.18
N ASN A 2 -21.75 -6.59 4.62
CA ASN A 2 -21.26 -5.55 3.70
C ASN A 2 -20.00 -6.06 2.95
N LYS A 3 -20.20 -6.61 1.73
CA LYS A 3 -19.13 -7.14 0.87
C LYS A 3 -18.03 -6.11 0.62
N VAL A 4 -18.40 -4.84 0.47
CA VAL A 4 -17.43 -3.75 0.22
C VAL A 4 -16.47 -3.62 1.38
N LEU A 5 -16.99 -3.50 2.60
CA LEU A 5 -16.15 -3.36 3.80
C LEU A 5 -15.26 -4.58 4.02
N ILE A 6 -15.81 -5.79 3.86
CA ILE A 6 -15.05 -7.04 4.02
C ILE A 6 -13.92 -7.13 3.01
N SER A 7 -14.20 -6.85 1.73
CA SER A 7 -13.20 -6.88 0.67
C SER A 7 -12.04 -5.95 0.95
N VAL A 8 -12.34 -4.70 1.33
CA VAL A 8 -11.34 -3.68 1.61
C VAL A 8 -10.46 -4.06 2.81
N ILE A 9 -11.09 -4.52 3.91
CA ILE A 9 -10.37 -4.96 5.10
C ILE A 9 -9.47 -6.15 4.79
N LEU A 10 -10.00 -7.19 4.14
CA LEU A 10 -9.22 -8.37 3.80
C LEU A 10 -8.06 -8.06 2.84
N ALA A 11 -8.27 -7.22 1.84
CA ALA A 11 -7.22 -6.84 0.89
C ALA A 11 -6.10 -6.05 1.57
N GLY A 12 -6.44 -5.04 2.35
CA GLY A 12 -5.46 -4.16 2.97
C GLY A 12 -4.70 -4.84 4.10
N PHE A 13 -5.40 -5.47 5.05
CA PHE A 13 -4.76 -6.20 6.15
C PHE A 13 -4.03 -7.46 5.65
N GLY A 14 -4.58 -8.16 4.65
CA GLY A 14 -3.93 -9.30 4.02
C GLY A 14 -2.61 -8.91 3.35
N ALA A 15 -2.59 -7.79 2.62
CA ALA A 15 -1.37 -7.26 2.04
C ALA A 15 -0.36 -6.82 3.11
N GLN A 16 -0.82 -6.22 4.22
CA GLN A 16 0.05 -5.85 5.33
C GLN A 16 0.64 -7.08 6.02
N LEU A 17 -0.16 -8.10 6.27
CA LEU A 17 0.29 -9.36 6.85
C LEU A 17 1.31 -10.05 5.93
N ALA A 18 1.03 -10.13 4.63
CA ALA A 18 1.97 -10.68 3.65
C ALA A 18 3.31 -9.94 3.66
N LYS A 19 3.29 -8.61 3.78
CA LYS A 19 4.51 -7.80 3.92
C LYS A 19 5.30 -8.17 5.17
N LEU A 20 4.64 -8.33 6.31
CA LEU A 20 5.30 -8.71 7.57
C LEU A 20 5.92 -10.11 7.49
N ILE A 21 5.23 -11.07 6.86
CA ILE A 21 5.74 -12.42 6.65
C ILE A 21 6.99 -12.39 5.76
N ILE A 22 6.94 -11.68 4.62
CA ILE A 22 8.08 -11.54 3.71
C ILE A 22 9.27 -10.88 4.42
N TYR A 23 9.00 -9.85 5.22
CA TYR A 23 10.03 -9.14 5.99
C TYR A 23 10.68 -10.07 7.03
N TRP A 24 9.87 -10.85 7.77
CA TRP A 24 10.36 -11.79 8.76
C TRP A 24 11.26 -12.87 8.15
N PHE A 25 10.86 -13.46 7.01
CA PHE A 25 11.70 -14.44 6.31
C PHE A 25 13.04 -13.86 5.86
N LYS A 26 13.06 -12.58 5.48
CA LYS A 26 14.27 -11.91 4.99
C LYS A 26 15.22 -11.47 6.10
N HIS A 27 14.70 -11.00 7.23
CA HIS A 27 15.49 -10.38 8.30
C HIS A 27 15.54 -11.18 9.59
N LYS A 28 14.73 -12.24 9.72
CA LYS A 28 14.61 -13.12 10.92
C LYS A 28 14.33 -12.37 12.24
N SER A 29 13.90 -11.13 12.16
CA SER A 29 13.52 -10.30 13.30
C SER A 29 12.33 -9.42 12.92
N LEU A 30 11.43 -9.19 13.88
CA LEU A 30 10.32 -8.25 13.77
C LEU A 30 10.41 -7.26 14.93
N SER A 31 10.39 -5.97 14.63
CA SER A 31 10.20 -4.92 15.61
C SER A 31 8.84 -4.26 15.44
N LEU A 32 8.30 -3.66 16.51
CA LEU A 32 7.06 -2.89 16.42
C LEU A 32 7.16 -1.75 15.40
N HIS A 33 8.36 -1.22 15.20
CA HIS A 33 8.65 -0.21 14.20
C HIS A 33 8.43 -0.73 12.77
N ASP A 34 8.74 -1.99 12.49
CA ASP A 34 8.62 -2.60 11.16
C ASP A 34 7.17 -2.75 10.72
N ILE A 35 6.23 -2.83 11.67
CA ILE A 35 4.78 -2.89 11.40
C ILE A 35 4.30 -1.57 10.76
N PHE A 36 4.86 -0.44 11.19
CA PHE A 36 4.47 0.90 10.73
C PHE A 36 5.37 1.45 9.63
N VAL A 37 6.45 0.75 9.26
CA VAL A 37 7.33 1.19 8.17
C VAL A 37 6.55 1.27 6.87
N THR A 38 6.48 2.47 6.34
CA THR A 38 5.94 2.73 5.01
C THR A 38 6.97 2.34 3.96
N GLY A 39 6.58 1.48 3.05
CA GLY A 39 7.45 0.89 2.02
C GLY A 39 7.45 -0.64 2.10
N GLY A 40 8.16 -1.29 1.19
CA GLY A 40 8.19 -2.74 1.07
C GLY A 40 7.04 -3.33 0.24
N MET A 41 7.09 -4.62 0.01
CA MET A 41 6.20 -5.37 -0.88
C MET A 41 5.32 -6.33 -0.07
N PRO A 42 4.02 -6.43 -0.38
CA PRO A 42 3.22 -5.63 -1.32
C PRO A 42 2.78 -4.27 -0.75
N SER A 43 2.28 -3.37 -1.63
CA SER A 43 1.68 -2.10 -1.20
C SER A 43 0.26 -2.33 -0.66
N SER A 44 0.08 -2.15 0.64
CA SER A 44 -1.25 -2.25 1.28
C SER A 44 -2.20 -1.13 0.83
N HIS A 45 -1.69 0.08 0.61
CA HIS A 45 -2.50 1.20 0.11
C HIS A 45 -3.11 0.90 -1.27
N SER A 46 -2.32 0.33 -2.17
CA SER A 46 -2.81 -0.06 -3.50
C SER A 46 -3.82 -1.21 -3.40
N ALA A 47 -3.59 -2.18 -2.50
CA ALA A 47 -4.53 -3.26 -2.27
C ALA A 47 -5.88 -2.74 -1.74
N PHE A 48 -5.88 -1.80 -0.79
CA PHE A 48 -7.08 -1.16 -0.28
C PHE A 48 -7.91 -0.51 -1.38
N VAL A 49 -7.30 0.42 -2.13
CA VAL A 49 -8.07 1.24 -3.09
C VAL A 49 -8.50 0.46 -4.32
N VAL A 50 -7.68 -0.49 -4.80
CA VAL A 50 -8.06 -1.34 -5.93
C VAL A 50 -9.15 -2.32 -5.53
N SER A 51 -9.09 -2.90 -4.33
CA SER A 51 -10.18 -3.75 -3.81
C SER A 51 -11.48 -2.97 -3.69
N LEU A 52 -11.44 -1.74 -3.14
CA LEU A 52 -12.61 -0.88 -3.02
C LEU A 52 -13.25 -0.61 -4.39
N THR A 53 -12.45 -0.17 -5.36
CA THR A 53 -12.94 0.14 -6.71
C THR A 53 -13.52 -1.09 -7.38
N THR A 54 -12.82 -2.22 -7.28
CA THR A 54 -13.25 -3.49 -7.90
C THR A 54 -14.55 -4.00 -7.30
N ILE A 55 -14.67 -4.03 -5.98
CA ILE A 55 -15.88 -4.56 -5.34
C ILE A 55 -17.11 -3.67 -5.60
N ILE A 56 -16.94 -2.34 -5.62
CA ILE A 56 -18.02 -1.42 -5.97
C ILE A 56 -18.49 -1.69 -7.41
N TYR A 57 -17.55 -1.83 -8.37
CA TYR A 57 -17.90 -2.15 -9.73
C TYR A 57 -18.67 -3.47 -9.87
N LEU A 58 -18.25 -4.50 -9.15
CA LEU A 58 -18.88 -5.82 -9.18
C LEU A 58 -20.28 -5.83 -8.53
N THR A 59 -20.50 -5.00 -7.52
CA THR A 59 -21.79 -4.97 -6.78
C THR A 59 -22.79 -3.97 -7.35
N GLU A 60 -22.32 -2.83 -7.87
CA GLU A 60 -23.17 -1.70 -8.24
C GLU A 60 -23.00 -1.29 -9.71
N GLY A 61 -22.00 -1.84 -10.42
CA GLY A 61 -21.69 -1.46 -11.79
C GLY A 61 -21.01 -0.09 -11.92
N ALA A 62 -21.08 0.52 -13.10
CA ALA A 62 -20.44 1.80 -13.43
C ALA A 62 -21.25 3.00 -12.92
N THR A 63 -21.42 3.11 -11.61
CA THR A 63 -22.14 4.20 -10.93
C THR A 63 -21.24 5.42 -10.66
N ALA A 64 -21.84 6.50 -10.15
CA ALA A 64 -21.08 7.66 -9.66
C ALA A 64 -20.12 7.28 -8.51
N LEU A 65 -20.52 6.32 -7.64
CA LEU A 65 -19.68 5.82 -6.57
C LEU A 65 -18.45 5.06 -7.12
N PHE A 66 -18.65 4.24 -8.16
CA PHE A 66 -17.54 3.60 -8.85
C PHE A 66 -16.58 4.64 -9.45
N SER A 67 -17.11 5.65 -10.14
CA SER A 67 -16.29 6.69 -10.75
C SER A 67 -15.47 7.46 -9.71
N LEU A 68 -16.07 7.78 -8.57
CA LEU A 68 -15.37 8.42 -7.43
C LEU A 68 -14.27 7.51 -6.89
N SER A 69 -14.58 6.24 -6.65
CA SER A 69 -13.60 5.27 -6.13
C SER A 69 -12.44 5.05 -7.10
N LEU A 70 -12.71 5.06 -8.41
CA LEU A 70 -11.69 4.93 -9.46
C LEU A 70 -10.73 6.12 -9.45
N VAL A 71 -11.25 7.35 -9.43
CA VAL A 71 -10.42 8.56 -9.34
C VAL A 71 -9.60 8.55 -8.05
N PHE A 72 -10.21 8.20 -6.92
CA PHE A 72 -9.50 8.06 -5.65
C PHE A 72 -8.38 7.03 -5.71
N ALA A 73 -8.64 5.87 -6.31
CA ALA A 73 -7.62 4.83 -6.50
C ALA A 73 -6.45 5.32 -7.37
N MET A 74 -6.75 6.04 -8.46
CA MET A 74 -5.72 6.63 -9.33
C MET A 74 -4.82 7.61 -8.58
N VAL A 75 -5.39 8.49 -7.75
CA VAL A 75 -4.66 9.46 -6.93
C VAL A 75 -3.77 8.73 -5.92
N VAL A 76 -4.31 7.78 -5.16
CA VAL A 76 -3.55 7.03 -4.14
C VAL A 76 -2.43 6.21 -4.76
N VAL A 77 -2.69 5.53 -5.86
CA VAL A 77 -1.69 4.74 -6.60
C VAL A 77 -0.58 5.67 -7.11
N ARG A 78 -0.94 6.82 -7.69
CA ARG A 78 0.03 7.81 -8.19
C ARG A 78 0.87 8.40 -7.06
N ASP A 79 0.26 8.70 -5.91
CA ASP A 79 0.99 9.17 -4.72
C ASP A 79 2.00 8.12 -4.24
N ALA A 80 1.59 6.87 -4.17
CA ALA A 80 2.40 5.77 -3.63
C ALA A 80 3.75 5.59 -4.35
N TYR A 81 3.78 5.65 -5.68
CA TYR A 81 5.03 5.49 -6.45
C TYR A 81 5.65 6.80 -6.94
N GLY A 82 4.93 7.92 -6.85
CA GLY A 82 5.38 9.25 -7.25
C GLY A 82 5.88 10.06 -6.05
N VAL A 83 5.00 10.84 -5.46
CA VAL A 83 5.33 11.83 -4.42
C VAL A 83 6.07 11.23 -3.23
N ARG A 84 5.57 10.12 -2.67
CA ARG A 84 6.20 9.46 -1.52
C ARG A 84 7.57 8.88 -1.85
N ARG A 85 7.76 8.39 -3.07
CA ARG A 85 9.06 7.88 -3.51
C ARG A 85 10.08 9.02 -3.65
N THR A 86 9.69 10.15 -4.20
CA THR A 86 10.53 11.34 -4.32
C THR A 86 10.92 11.84 -2.92
N ALA A 87 9.96 12.04 -2.03
CA ALA A 87 10.21 12.44 -0.65
C ALA A 87 11.14 11.46 0.09
N GLY A 88 11.00 10.16 -0.12
CA GLY A 88 11.90 9.15 0.45
C GLY A 88 13.33 9.24 -0.09
N ASN A 89 13.51 9.56 -1.37
CA ASN A 89 14.83 9.75 -1.97
C ASN A 89 15.48 11.05 -1.47
N GLU A 90 14.73 12.13 -1.35
CA GLU A 90 15.19 13.39 -0.75
C GLU A 90 15.60 13.20 0.71
N GLY A 91 14.81 12.46 1.49
CA GLY A 91 15.14 12.10 2.86
C GLY A 91 16.47 11.32 2.97
N LYS A 92 16.72 10.39 2.04
CA LYS A 92 18.01 9.67 1.98
C LYS A 92 19.17 10.59 1.65
N ALA A 93 18.99 11.54 0.73
CA ALA A 93 20.01 12.52 0.38
C ALA A 93 20.33 13.43 1.58
N LEU A 94 19.32 13.94 2.28
CA LEU A 94 19.47 14.70 3.52
C LEU A 94 20.23 13.92 4.60
N LYS A 95 19.90 12.64 4.79
CA LYS A 95 20.60 11.78 5.76
C LYS A 95 22.08 11.61 5.43
N LYS A 96 22.44 11.52 4.14
CA LYS A 96 23.84 11.50 3.71
C LYS A 96 24.57 12.81 4.03
N LEU A 97 23.91 13.95 3.79
CA LEU A 97 24.46 15.28 4.13
C LEU A 97 24.66 15.44 5.63
N PHE A 98 23.69 15.07 6.46
CA PHE A 98 23.83 15.12 7.92
C PHE A 98 25.00 14.25 8.41
N LYS A 99 25.16 13.05 7.83
CA LYS A 99 26.27 12.16 8.17
C LYS A 99 27.62 12.78 7.77
N ALA A 100 27.72 13.42 6.62
CA ALA A 100 28.92 14.08 6.14
C ALA A 100 29.35 15.27 7.04
N HIS A 101 28.38 15.96 7.63
CA HIS A 101 28.60 17.09 8.54
C HIS A 101 28.56 16.70 10.04
N HIS A 102 28.64 15.40 10.37
CA HIS A 102 28.59 14.88 11.74
C HIS A 102 27.36 15.28 12.55
N LEU A 103 26.24 15.65 11.85
CA LEU A 103 24.97 16.00 12.46
C LEU A 103 24.15 14.74 12.72
N LYS A 104 23.50 14.66 13.90
CA LYS A 104 22.57 13.57 14.22
C LYS A 104 21.21 13.86 13.62
N SER A 105 20.72 12.99 12.76
CA SER A 105 19.33 13.00 12.32
C SER A 105 18.55 11.90 13.03
N LYS A 106 17.47 12.27 13.71
CA LYS A 106 16.52 11.32 14.35
C LYS A 106 15.34 10.96 13.45
N ASP A 107 15.23 11.59 12.29
CA ASP A 107 14.04 11.48 11.47
C ASP A 107 14.03 10.16 10.69
N HIS A 108 12.88 9.49 10.76
CA HIS A 108 12.59 8.31 9.97
C HIS A 108 11.83 8.77 8.73
N TYR A 109 12.49 8.71 7.59
CA TYR A 109 11.86 9.07 6.31
C TYR A 109 11.00 7.92 5.81
N ALA A 110 9.72 8.21 5.55
CA ALA A 110 8.82 7.27 4.92
C ALA A 110 9.29 6.97 3.49
N MET A 111 9.65 5.71 3.26
CA MET A 111 10.07 5.24 1.94
C MET A 111 8.83 4.99 1.08
N GLY A 112 8.72 5.68 -0.05
CA GLY A 112 7.67 5.39 -1.02
C GLY A 112 7.79 3.99 -1.63
N HIS A 113 6.78 3.59 -2.39
CA HIS A 113 6.74 2.29 -3.05
C HIS A 113 7.39 2.34 -4.44
N THR A 114 7.99 1.24 -4.85
CA THR A 114 8.37 1.05 -6.25
C THR A 114 7.13 0.71 -7.10
N PRO A 115 7.12 1.01 -8.41
CA PRO A 115 6.01 0.61 -9.28
C PRO A 115 5.67 -0.89 -9.19
N LYS A 116 6.66 -1.76 -9.05
CA LYS A 116 6.46 -3.21 -8.87
C LYS A 116 5.66 -3.52 -7.60
N GLN A 117 5.96 -2.85 -6.48
CA GLN A 117 5.24 -3.05 -5.21
C GLN A 117 3.78 -2.60 -5.30
N VAL A 118 3.54 -1.50 -6.03
CA VAL A 118 2.20 -0.98 -6.29
C VAL A 118 1.40 -1.95 -7.17
N ILE A 119 1.99 -2.45 -8.24
CA ILE A 119 1.34 -3.42 -9.15
C ILE A 119 0.96 -4.69 -8.38
N ILE A 120 1.86 -5.25 -7.58
CA ILE A 120 1.57 -6.46 -6.81
C ILE A 120 0.47 -6.21 -5.78
N GLY A 121 0.51 -5.07 -5.08
CA GLY A 121 -0.58 -4.66 -4.17
C GLY A 121 -1.92 -4.53 -4.89
N SER A 122 -1.94 -3.95 -6.08
CA SER A 122 -3.13 -3.81 -6.92
C SER A 122 -3.70 -5.17 -7.35
N ILE A 123 -2.84 -6.10 -7.74
CA ILE A 123 -3.25 -7.48 -8.10
C ILE A 123 -3.88 -8.18 -6.90
N ILE A 124 -3.29 -8.05 -5.72
CA ILE A 124 -3.87 -8.62 -4.48
C ILE A 124 -5.25 -8.02 -4.21
N GLY A 125 -5.38 -6.70 -4.28
CA GLY A 125 -6.66 -6.02 -4.08
C GLY A 125 -7.74 -6.51 -5.05
N PHE A 126 -7.38 -6.67 -6.31
CA PHE A 126 -8.27 -7.18 -7.36
C PHE A 126 -8.72 -8.62 -7.06
N ILE A 127 -7.78 -9.53 -6.78
CA ILE A 127 -8.07 -10.95 -6.50
C ILE A 127 -8.97 -11.09 -5.27
N VAL A 128 -8.67 -10.35 -4.19
CA VAL A 128 -9.49 -10.40 -2.96
C VAL A 128 -10.89 -9.90 -3.21
N ALA A 129 -11.06 -8.81 -4.00
CA ALA A 129 -12.38 -8.30 -4.33
C ALA A 129 -13.23 -9.32 -5.11
N PHE A 130 -12.64 -9.97 -6.10
CA PHE A 130 -13.28 -11.06 -6.82
C PHE A 130 -13.63 -12.23 -5.90
N GLY A 131 -12.69 -12.67 -5.06
CA GLY A 131 -12.94 -13.75 -4.10
C GLY A 131 -14.10 -13.44 -3.18
N VAL A 132 -14.15 -12.24 -2.59
CA VAL A 132 -15.24 -11.81 -1.71
C VAL A 132 -16.58 -11.72 -2.47
N TYR A 133 -16.56 -11.23 -3.71
CA TYR A 133 -17.78 -11.12 -4.50
C TYR A 133 -18.44 -12.47 -4.78
N PHE A 134 -17.64 -13.50 -5.13
CA PHE A 134 -18.15 -14.81 -5.51
C PHE A 134 -18.37 -15.77 -4.34
N LEU A 135 -17.62 -15.60 -3.22
CA LEU A 135 -17.69 -16.52 -2.07
C LEU A 135 -18.68 -16.07 -0.98
N LEU A 136 -19.03 -14.81 -0.95
CA LEU A 136 -19.96 -14.22 0.02
C LEU A 136 -21.16 -13.58 -0.67
#